data_d0422895eaeddd26ed9fc5b9318b6e68
#
_entry.id   d0422895eaeddd26ed9fc5b9318b6e68
#
_cell.length_a   1.000
_cell.length_b   1.000
_cell.length_c   1.000
_cell.angle_alpha   90.00
_cell.angle_beta   90.00
_cell.angle_gamma   90.00
#
_symmetry.space_group_name_H-M   'P 1'
#
loop_
_entity.id
_entity.type
_entity.pdbx_description
1 polymer ?
#
loop_
_entity_poly.entity_id
_entity_poly.type
_entity_poly.pdbx_seq_one_letter_code
_entity_poly.pdbx_strand_id
1 'polypeptide(L)'
;EYDIPAMIHVSTSVNPAFHTTGAHYLNADTTAFMQLVQGDLFTDFPTLRLVIPHGGGAVPYHWGRFRGLAMALGKPPLEQHVLDNVYFDTCVYHQPGTDLLYEVIPTRNILFASEMIGAVRDIDPCTGHHFDDTRRYAEAAGLPAHDLAAVQEHNARTVYPRLDTLLKRQGR
;
A
#
# COMPACT_ATOMS: atom_id res chain seq x y z
N GLU A 1 10.54 -10.28 -18.25
CA GLU A 1 10.73 -11.74 -18.43
C GLU A 1 10.06 -12.53 -17.30
N TYR A 2 10.15 -12.06 -16.05
CA TYR A 2 9.64 -12.81 -14.89
C TYR A 2 8.20 -12.45 -14.49
N ASP A 3 7.69 -11.30 -14.90
CA ASP A 3 6.36 -10.79 -14.56
C ASP A 3 6.05 -10.90 -13.05
N ILE A 4 6.96 -10.36 -12.24
CA ILE A 4 6.90 -10.39 -10.78
C ILE A 4 6.84 -8.94 -10.28
N PRO A 5 5.89 -8.57 -9.43
CA PRO A 5 5.92 -7.28 -8.73
C PRO A 5 7.02 -7.25 -7.69
N ALA A 6 7.44 -6.06 -7.29
CA ALA A 6 8.36 -5.87 -6.18
C ALA A 6 7.69 -5.07 -5.04
N MET A 7 7.90 -5.49 -3.80
CA MET A 7 7.54 -4.72 -2.63
C MET A 7 8.74 -3.89 -2.18
N ILE A 8 8.53 -2.60 -2.00
CA ILE A 8 9.54 -1.69 -1.44
C ILE A 8 9.44 -1.80 0.09
N HIS A 9 10.09 -2.82 0.66
CA HIS A 9 10.04 -3.06 2.10
C HIS A 9 11.36 -2.68 2.77
N VAL A 10 11.32 -1.64 3.59
CA VAL A 10 12.51 -1.17 4.33
C VAL A 10 12.67 -2.00 5.60
N SER A 11 13.89 -2.45 5.84
CA SER A 11 14.23 -3.13 7.10
C SER A 11 14.38 -2.13 8.25
N THR A 12 14.42 -2.67 9.47
CA THR A 12 14.64 -1.86 10.66
C THR A 12 16.01 -1.17 10.63
N SER A 13 16.08 0.01 11.22
CA SER A 13 17.37 0.71 11.38
C SER A 13 18.20 0.07 12.49
N VAL A 14 19.50 -0.02 12.26
CA VAL A 14 20.49 -0.36 13.32
C VAL A 14 20.81 0.84 14.20
N ASN A 15 20.30 2.03 13.89
CA ASN A 15 20.50 3.23 14.69
C ASN A 15 19.73 3.10 16.01
N PRO A 16 20.40 3.15 17.17
CA PRO A 16 19.75 2.99 18.48
C PRO A 16 18.76 4.12 18.82
N ALA A 17 18.75 5.24 18.08
CA ALA A 17 17.76 6.29 18.23
C ALA A 17 16.41 5.94 17.62
N PHE A 18 16.31 4.89 16.79
CA PHE A 18 15.06 4.43 16.19
C PHE A 18 14.57 3.15 16.85
N HIS A 19 13.31 3.17 17.27
CA HIS A 19 12.66 1.96 17.76
C HIS A 19 12.50 0.94 16.63
N THR A 20 12.65 -0.35 16.94
CA THR A 20 12.60 -1.45 15.96
C THR A 20 11.29 -1.46 15.15
N THR A 21 10.15 -1.20 15.82
CA THR A 21 8.83 -1.10 15.21
C THR A 21 8.36 0.35 15.07
N GLY A 22 9.27 1.31 15.26
CA GLY A 22 8.97 2.73 15.15
C GLY A 22 8.87 3.20 13.70
N ALA A 23 8.54 4.45 13.54
CA ALA A 23 8.13 5.06 12.28
C ALA A 23 9.23 5.20 11.21
N HIS A 24 10.42 4.64 11.40
CA HIS A 24 11.51 4.79 10.42
C HIS A 24 11.11 4.28 9.03
N TYR A 25 10.52 3.10 8.96
CA TYR A 25 10.08 2.52 7.70
C TYR A 25 8.93 3.32 7.05
N LEU A 26 8.04 3.93 7.83
CA LEU A 26 7.00 4.81 7.30
C LEU A 26 7.58 6.03 6.57
N ASN A 27 8.68 6.59 7.09
CA ASN A 27 9.40 7.67 6.41
C ASN A 27 10.00 7.21 5.08
N ALA A 28 10.55 6.00 5.07
CA ALA A 28 11.17 5.43 3.87
C ALA A 28 10.12 5.10 2.80
N ASP A 29 8.96 4.56 3.17
CA ASP A 29 7.82 4.34 2.26
C ASP A 29 7.37 5.64 1.61
N THR A 30 7.20 6.69 2.42
CA THR A 30 6.85 8.02 1.96
C THR A 30 7.91 8.60 1.00
N THR A 31 9.18 8.41 1.32
CA THR A 31 10.30 8.87 0.49
C THR A 31 10.35 8.09 -0.83
N ALA A 32 10.12 6.78 -0.81
CA ALA A 32 10.07 5.97 -2.01
C ALA A 32 8.98 6.47 -2.98
N PHE A 33 7.78 6.72 -2.48
CA PHE A 33 6.71 7.27 -3.31
C PHE A 33 7.09 8.63 -3.91
N MET A 34 7.68 9.52 -3.10
CA MET A 34 8.16 10.82 -3.59
C MET A 34 9.15 10.66 -4.75
N GLN A 35 10.10 9.71 -4.63
CA GLN A 35 11.08 9.44 -5.69
C GLN A 35 10.41 8.91 -6.96
N LEU A 36 9.38 8.06 -6.84
CA LEU A 36 8.60 7.57 -7.98
C LEU A 36 7.85 8.70 -8.69
N VAL A 37 7.30 9.66 -7.94
CA VAL A 37 6.65 10.84 -8.52
C VAL A 37 7.64 11.74 -9.25
N GLN A 38 8.86 11.87 -8.75
CA GLN A 38 9.91 12.71 -9.37
C GLN A 38 10.54 12.07 -10.61
N GLY A 39 10.70 10.76 -10.59
CA GLY A 39 11.43 10.02 -11.62
C GLY A 39 10.57 9.65 -12.83
N ASP A 40 11.19 8.97 -13.77
CA ASP A 40 10.58 8.47 -15.01
C ASP A 40 10.61 6.93 -15.08
N LEU A 41 10.68 6.26 -13.92
CA LEU A 41 10.84 4.82 -13.81
C LEU A 41 9.83 4.03 -14.66
N PHE A 42 8.58 4.47 -14.65
CA PHE A 42 7.51 3.76 -15.37
C PHE A 42 7.45 4.11 -16.86
N THR A 43 8.13 5.17 -17.30
CA THR A 43 8.40 5.40 -18.71
C THR A 43 9.39 4.37 -19.24
N ASP A 44 10.45 4.10 -18.47
CA ASP A 44 11.47 3.11 -18.83
C ASP A 44 11.00 1.66 -18.63
N PHE A 45 10.17 1.44 -17.61
CA PHE A 45 9.67 0.12 -17.22
C PHE A 45 8.13 0.10 -17.04
N PRO A 46 7.36 0.23 -18.11
CA PRO A 46 5.90 0.44 -18.03
C PRO A 46 5.12 -0.75 -17.44
N THR A 47 5.70 -1.94 -17.43
CA THR A 47 5.07 -3.14 -16.85
C THR A 47 5.52 -3.45 -15.42
N LEU A 48 6.43 -2.64 -14.88
CA LEU A 48 6.88 -2.82 -13.49
C LEU A 48 5.74 -2.50 -12.53
N ARG A 49 5.51 -3.36 -11.56
CA ARG A 49 4.54 -3.14 -10.48
C ARG A 49 5.27 -3.07 -9.17
N LEU A 50 4.99 -2.02 -8.40
CA LEU A 50 5.59 -1.79 -7.09
C LEU A 50 4.49 -1.74 -6.02
N VAL A 51 4.73 -2.40 -4.89
CA VAL A 51 3.88 -2.31 -3.71
C VAL A 51 4.64 -1.50 -2.66
N ILE A 52 4.02 -0.44 -2.16
CA ILE A 52 4.51 0.33 -1.01
C ILE A 52 3.70 -0.10 0.21
N PRO A 53 4.31 -0.76 1.19
CA PRO A 53 3.61 -1.30 2.34
C PRO A 53 3.18 -0.21 3.34
N HIS A 54 2.56 -0.62 4.44
CA HIS A 54 2.16 0.21 5.57
C HIS A 54 1.23 1.38 5.14
N GLY A 55 0.27 1.08 4.24
CA GLY A 55 -0.63 2.08 3.68
C GLY A 55 0.08 3.18 2.88
N GLY A 56 1.34 2.95 2.48
CA GLY A 56 2.16 3.97 1.82
C GLY A 56 2.79 4.99 2.77
N GLY A 57 2.89 4.66 4.06
CA GLY A 57 3.40 5.58 5.06
C GLY A 57 2.51 6.82 5.20
N ALA A 58 3.06 8.01 5.02
CA ALA A 58 2.32 9.28 5.08
C ALA A 58 1.72 9.73 3.73
N VAL A 59 1.80 8.92 2.69
CA VAL A 59 1.37 9.29 1.32
C VAL A 59 -0.11 9.68 1.26
N PRO A 60 -1.08 8.89 1.75
CA PRO A 60 -2.49 9.26 1.68
C PRO A 60 -2.78 10.57 2.43
N TYR A 61 -2.17 10.75 3.58
CA TYR A 61 -2.34 11.95 4.41
C TYR A 61 -1.82 13.22 3.70
N HIS A 62 -0.76 13.10 2.90
CA HIS A 62 -0.16 14.23 2.18
C HIS A 62 -0.43 14.21 0.66
N TRP A 63 -1.47 13.53 0.20
CA TRP A 63 -1.78 13.35 -1.21
C TRP A 63 -1.75 14.65 -2.03
N GLY A 64 -2.32 15.72 -1.48
CA GLY A 64 -2.29 17.03 -2.12
C GLY A 64 -0.88 17.57 -2.38
N ARG A 65 0.11 17.24 -1.52
CA ARG A 65 1.51 17.64 -1.75
C ARG A 65 2.12 16.89 -2.92
N PHE A 66 1.84 15.59 -3.05
CA PHE A 66 2.34 14.79 -4.18
C PHE A 66 1.71 15.19 -5.51
N ARG A 67 0.42 15.52 -5.50
CA ARG A 67 -0.24 16.13 -6.68
C ARG A 67 0.42 17.45 -7.08
N GLY A 68 0.66 18.32 -6.11
CA GLY A 68 1.34 19.60 -6.33
C GLY A 68 2.78 19.41 -6.83
N LEU A 69 3.51 18.42 -6.32
CA LEU A 69 4.85 18.08 -6.79
C LEU A 69 4.82 17.62 -8.24
N ALA A 70 3.92 16.72 -8.62
CA ALA A 70 3.77 16.27 -9.99
C ALA A 70 3.51 17.46 -10.95
N MET A 71 2.60 18.37 -10.58
CA MET A 71 2.32 19.59 -11.35
C MET A 71 3.56 20.49 -11.48
N ALA A 72 4.28 20.73 -10.39
CA ALA A 72 5.47 21.59 -10.38
C ALA A 72 6.60 21.02 -11.27
N LEU A 73 6.65 19.71 -11.41
CA LEU A 73 7.62 19.00 -12.27
C LEU A 73 7.11 18.80 -13.71
N GLY A 74 5.93 19.30 -14.06
CA GLY A 74 5.34 19.09 -15.39
C GLY A 74 4.98 17.62 -15.68
N LYS A 75 4.79 16.81 -14.65
CA LYS A 75 4.36 15.41 -14.79
C LYS A 75 2.84 15.30 -14.99
N PRO A 76 2.35 14.22 -15.61
CA PRO A 76 0.93 13.94 -15.67
C PRO A 76 0.31 13.81 -14.25
N PRO A 77 -1.03 13.85 -14.13
CA PRO A 77 -1.71 13.50 -12.88
C PRO A 77 -1.24 12.16 -12.30
N LEU A 78 -1.22 12.03 -10.97
CA LEU A 78 -0.70 10.82 -10.30
C LEU A 78 -1.39 9.54 -10.78
N GLU A 79 -2.67 9.64 -11.15
CA GLU A 79 -3.49 8.54 -11.67
C GLU A 79 -2.96 8.00 -13.01
N GLN A 80 -2.23 8.81 -13.77
CA GLN A 80 -1.67 8.48 -15.08
C GLN A 80 -0.15 8.31 -15.04
N HIS A 81 0.49 8.82 -13.99
CA HIS A 81 1.95 8.81 -13.87
C HIS A 81 2.45 7.66 -12.99
N VAL A 82 1.83 7.42 -11.84
CA VAL A 82 2.31 6.42 -10.88
C VAL A 82 1.27 5.35 -10.53
N LEU A 83 -0.03 5.66 -10.53
CA LEU A 83 -1.04 4.71 -10.05
C LEU A 83 -1.38 3.57 -11.03
N ASP A 84 -0.86 3.59 -12.25
CA ASP A 84 -0.92 2.41 -13.13
C ASP A 84 0.05 1.31 -12.67
N ASN A 85 1.05 1.67 -11.86
CA ASN A 85 2.17 0.80 -11.50
C ASN A 85 2.37 0.65 -9.98
N VAL A 86 1.82 1.56 -9.16
CA VAL A 86 2.05 1.59 -7.72
C VAL A 86 0.79 1.17 -6.97
N TYR A 87 0.98 0.28 -6.02
CA TYR A 87 -0.04 -0.27 -5.15
C TYR A 87 0.35 -0.04 -3.69
N PHE A 88 -0.66 0.00 -2.82
CA PHE A 88 -0.52 0.16 -1.38
C PHE A 88 -1.15 -1.03 -0.67
N ASP A 89 -0.80 -1.25 0.58
CA ASP A 89 -1.44 -2.28 1.37
C ASP A 89 -2.32 -1.71 2.50
N THR A 90 -3.03 -2.59 3.20
CA THR A 90 -3.91 -2.22 4.31
C THR A 90 -3.24 -2.29 5.68
N CYS A 91 -1.91 -2.34 5.77
CA CYS A 91 -1.19 -2.39 7.05
C CYS A 91 -1.25 -1.04 7.78
N VAL A 92 -2.46 -0.58 8.07
CA VAL A 92 -2.78 0.65 8.82
C VAL A 92 -3.57 0.23 10.05
N TYR A 93 -3.03 0.48 11.24
CA TYR A 93 -3.50 -0.14 12.47
C TYR A 93 -4.56 0.67 13.23
N HIS A 94 -5.39 1.45 12.52
CA HIS A 94 -6.56 2.11 13.12
C HIS A 94 -7.58 2.51 12.05
N GLN A 95 -8.86 2.56 12.43
CA GLN A 95 -9.96 2.81 11.50
C GLN A 95 -9.83 4.14 10.74
N PRO A 96 -9.59 5.31 11.38
CA PRO A 96 -9.51 6.58 10.65
C PRO A 96 -8.42 6.61 9.57
N GLY A 97 -7.30 5.94 9.79
CA GLY A 97 -6.24 5.85 8.79
C GLY A 97 -6.62 4.94 7.62
N THR A 98 -7.31 3.85 7.91
CA THR A 98 -7.85 2.95 6.87
C THR A 98 -8.92 3.65 6.04
N ASP A 99 -9.81 4.40 6.68
CA ASP A 99 -10.85 5.17 5.99
C ASP A 99 -10.23 6.22 5.07
N LEU A 100 -9.22 6.95 5.56
CA LEU A 100 -8.47 7.92 4.74
C LEU A 100 -7.76 7.26 3.56
N LEU A 101 -7.16 6.08 3.76
CA LEU A 101 -6.52 5.33 2.68
C LEU A 101 -7.53 5.04 1.55
N TYR A 102 -8.72 4.56 1.90
CA TYR A 102 -9.78 4.24 0.92
C TYR A 102 -10.43 5.47 0.28
N GLU A 103 -10.46 6.60 1.00
CA GLU A 103 -10.98 7.86 0.45
C GLU A 103 -10.03 8.46 -0.60
N VAL A 104 -8.71 8.31 -0.37
CA VAL A 104 -7.69 9.02 -1.15
C VAL A 104 -7.12 8.16 -2.27
N ILE A 105 -6.88 6.89 -2.00
CA ILE A 105 -6.27 5.96 -2.97
C ILE A 105 -7.38 5.13 -3.64
N PRO A 106 -7.42 5.07 -4.98
CA PRO A 106 -8.38 4.22 -5.68
C PRO A 106 -8.31 2.77 -5.20
N THR A 107 -9.45 2.16 -4.91
CA THR A 107 -9.52 0.79 -4.36
C THR A 107 -8.78 -0.25 -5.21
N ARG A 108 -8.71 -0.04 -6.54
CA ARG A 108 -7.94 -0.90 -7.46
C ARG A 108 -6.42 -0.92 -7.17
N ASN A 109 -5.92 0.08 -6.44
CA ASN A 109 -4.50 0.21 -6.08
C ASN A 109 -4.21 -0.25 -4.65
N ILE A 110 -5.18 -0.84 -3.96
CA ILE A 110 -5.03 -1.28 -2.57
C ILE A 110 -5.08 -2.80 -2.50
N LEU A 111 -4.12 -3.39 -1.80
CA LEU A 111 -3.99 -4.82 -1.55
C LEU A 111 -4.25 -5.11 -0.08
N PHE A 112 -4.99 -6.16 0.23
CA PHE A 112 -5.14 -6.59 1.60
C PHE A 112 -3.83 -7.15 2.14
N ALA A 113 -3.42 -6.66 3.31
CA ALA A 113 -2.33 -7.21 4.11
C ALA A 113 -2.55 -6.89 5.60
N SER A 114 -1.95 -7.67 6.49
CA SER A 114 -2.15 -7.52 7.93
C SER A 114 -0.87 -7.35 8.72
N GLU A 115 0.28 -7.80 8.20
CA GLU A 115 1.50 -7.99 9.00
C GLU A 115 1.26 -8.82 10.28
N MET A 116 0.22 -9.66 10.30
CA MET A 116 -0.21 -10.34 11.52
C MET A 116 0.94 -11.06 12.20
N ILE A 117 1.04 -10.80 13.52
CA ILE A 117 2.19 -11.09 14.40
C ILE A 117 3.51 -10.42 13.98
N GLY A 118 3.42 -9.33 13.23
CA GLY A 118 4.56 -8.54 12.74
C GLY A 118 4.97 -7.41 13.70
N ALA A 119 4.63 -6.17 13.33
CA ALA A 119 5.17 -4.96 13.95
C ALA A 119 4.63 -4.68 15.36
N VAL A 120 3.33 -4.77 15.58
CA VAL A 120 2.68 -4.52 16.89
C VAL A 120 1.80 -5.72 17.26
N ARG A 121 2.16 -6.39 18.35
CA ARG A 121 1.54 -7.67 18.76
C ARG A 121 0.52 -7.55 19.87
N ASP A 122 0.32 -6.35 20.40
CA ASP A 122 -0.56 -6.12 21.54
C ASP A 122 -2.01 -5.92 21.12
N ILE A 123 -2.88 -5.98 22.12
CA ILE A 123 -4.30 -5.64 22.00
C ILE A 123 -4.45 -4.13 22.23
N ASP A 124 -5.09 -3.46 21.29
CA ASP A 124 -5.47 -2.06 21.43
C ASP A 124 -6.53 -1.93 22.54
N PRO A 125 -6.24 -1.22 23.63
CA PRO A 125 -7.19 -1.04 24.73
C PRO A 125 -8.44 -0.24 24.31
N CYS A 126 -8.38 0.51 23.21
CA CYS A 126 -9.52 1.28 22.71
C CYS A 126 -10.54 0.40 21.97
N THR A 127 -10.08 -0.66 21.33
CA THR A 127 -10.92 -1.52 20.48
C THR A 127 -11.14 -2.91 21.07
N GLY A 128 -10.24 -3.37 21.94
CA GLY A 128 -10.22 -4.74 22.48
C GLY A 128 -9.72 -5.79 21.49
N HIS A 129 -9.14 -5.38 20.34
CA HIS A 129 -8.63 -6.25 19.30
C HIS A 129 -7.14 -6.02 19.06
N HIS A 130 -6.46 -6.97 18.41
CA HIS A 130 -5.07 -6.79 18.02
C HIS A 130 -4.93 -5.60 17.05
N PHE A 131 -3.87 -4.80 17.21
CA PHE A 131 -3.60 -3.67 16.32
C PHE A 131 -3.48 -4.10 14.86
N ASP A 132 -2.90 -5.27 14.61
CA ASP A 132 -2.67 -5.82 13.27
C ASP A 132 -3.85 -6.63 12.70
N ASP A 133 -5.02 -6.59 13.34
CA ASP A 133 -6.28 -7.15 12.80
C ASP A 133 -6.88 -6.19 11.73
N THR A 134 -6.09 -5.96 10.67
CA THR A 134 -6.43 -5.02 9.59
C THR A 134 -7.66 -5.43 8.81
N ARG A 135 -8.02 -6.71 8.83
CA ARG A 135 -9.25 -7.22 8.23
C ARG A 135 -10.50 -6.53 8.80
N ARG A 136 -10.53 -6.33 10.12
CA ARG A 136 -11.62 -5.62 10.78
C ARG A 136 -11.80 -4.21 10.25
N TYR A 137 -10.69 -3.47 10.13
CA TYR A 137 -10.73 -2.11 9.63
C TYR A 137 -11.20 -2.06 8.17
N ALA A 138 -10.75 -2.99 7.34
CA ALA A 138 -11.17 -3.10 5.95
C ALA A 138 -12.68 -3.40 5.84
N GLU A 139 -13.19 -4.34 6.63
CA GLU A 139 -14.62 -4.71 6.65
C GLU A 139 -15.50 -3.59 7.22
N ALA A 140 -15.01 -2.83 8.19
CA ALA A 140 -15.73 -1.73 8.83
C ALA A 140 -15.71 -0.41 8.02
N ALA A 141 -14.88 -0.28 6.99
CA ALA A 141 -14.76 0.94 6.20
C ALA A 141 -15.98 1.25 5.31
N GLY A 142 -16.93 0.32 5.22
CA GLY A 142 -18.18 0.56 4.47
C GLY A 142 -18.04 0.59 2.95
N LEU A 143 -16.99 -0.03 2.42
CA LEU A 143 -16.79 -0.15 0.98
C LEU A 143 -17.96 -0.93 0.33
N PRO A 144 -18.33 -0.59 -0.92
CA PRO A 144 -19.17 -1.46 -1.74
C PRO A 144 -18.59 -2.88 -1.81
N ALA A 145 -19.46 -3.89 -1.84
CA ALA A 145 -19.01 -5.30 -1.78
C ALA A 145 -18.01 -5.66 -2.89
N HIS A 146 -18.15 -5.08 -4.09
CA HIS A 146 -17.22 -5.32 -5.19
C HIS A 146 -15.84 -4.70 -4.93
N ASP A 147 -15.76 -3.53 -4.29
CA ASP A 147 -14.51 -2.88 -3.94
C ASP A 147 -13.80 -3.63 -2.80
N LEU A 148 -14.56 -4.06 -1.79
CA LEU A 148 -14.01 -4.88 -0.72
C LEU A 148 -13.44 -6.20 -1.26
N ALA A 149 -14.15 -6.88 -2.17
CA ALA A 149 -13.64 -8.08 -2.83
C ALA A 149 -12.40 -7.80 -3.68
N ALA A 150 -12.35 -6.64 -4.35
CA ALA A 150 -11.17 -6.23 -5.11
C ALA A 150 -9.96 -6.07 -4.19
N VAL A 151 -10.09 -5.35 -3.08
CA VAL A 151 -9.02 -5.16 -2.10
C VAL A 151 -8.58 -6.49 -1.49
N GLN A 152 -9.52 -7.36 -1.10
CA GLN A 152 -9.22 -8.61 -0.41
C GLN A 152 -8.62 -9.68 -1.32
N GLU A 153 -8.91 -9.67 -2.62
CA GLU A 153 -8.48 -10.75 -3.51
C GLU A 153 -8.11 -10.29 -4.93
N HIS A 154 -9.03 -9.61 -5.65
CA HIS A 154 -8.89 -9.46 -7.09
C HIS A 154 -7.68 -8.61 -7.49
N ASN A 155 -7.37 -7.58 -6.71
CA ASN A 155 -6.20 -6.73 -6.95
C ASN A 155 -4.89 -7.54 -6.81
N ALA A 156 -4.83 -8.42 -5.80
CA ALA A 156 -3.66 -9.30 -5.65
C ALA A 156 -3.50 -10.24 -6.85
N ARG A 157 -4.57 -10.77 -7.41
CA ARG A 157 -4.52 -11.59 -8.64
C ARG A 157 -4.02 -10.78 -9.84
N THR A 158 -4.40 -9.51 -9.93
CA THR A 158 -3.92 -8.60 -10.99
C THR A 158 -2.44 -8.27 -10.82
N VAL A 159 -2.03 -7.93 -9.59
CA VAL A 159 -0.65 -7.54 -9.30
C VAL A 159 0.30 -8.73 -9.40
N TYR A 160 -0.16 -9.93 -9.02
CA TYR A 160 0.61 -11.18 -9.05
C TYR A 160 0.03 -12.18 -10.05
N PRO A 161 0.18 -11.99 -11.38
CA PRO A 161 -0.49 -12.80 -12.39
C PRO A 161 -0.06 -14.28 -12.37
N ARG A 162 1.13 -14.59 -11.86
CA ARG A 162 1.56 -15.98 -11.64
C ARG A 162 0.77 -16.66 -10.54
N LEU A 163 0.39 -15.92 -9.48
CA LEU A 163 -0.52 -16.41 -8.44
C LEU A 163 -1.90 -16.69 -9.03
N ASP A 164 -2.45 -15.75 -9.80
CA ASP A 164 -3.76 -15.91 -10.44
C ASP A 164 -3.78 -17.14 -11.36
N THR A 165 -2.71 -17.32 -12.16
CA THR A 165 -2.56 -18.51 -13.01
C THR A 165 -2.55 -19.81 -12.19
N LEU A 166 -1.86 -19.83 -11.05
CA LEU A 166 -1.80 -20.98 -10.15
C LEU A 166 -3.18 -21.29 -9.56
N LEU A 167 -3.87 -20.27 -9.06
CA LEU A 167 -5.20 -20.40 -8.45
C LEU A 167 -6.23 -20.91 -9.46
N LYS A 168 -6.24 -20.38 -10.69
CA LYS A 168 -7.11 -20.86 -11.78
C LYS A 168 -6.87 -22.34 -12.12
N ARG A 169 -5.62 -22.78 -12.13
CA ARG A 169 -5.28 -24.22 -12.32
C ARG A 169 -5.80 -25.11 -11.20
N GLN A 170 -5.99 -24.56 -10.00
CA GLN A 170 -6.56 -25.25 -8.84
C GLN A 170 -8.09 -25.15 -8.76
N GLY A 171 -8.75 -24.54 -9.75
CA GLY A 171 -10.20 -24.33 -9.76
C GLY A 171 -10.68 -23.23 -8.79
N ARG A 172 -9.81 -22.28 -8.49
CA ARG A 172 -10.10 -21.19 -7.53
C ARG A 172 -10.04 -19.84 -8.22
#